data_0922760930688852a7dbf40e2b724c27
#
_entry.id   0922760930688852a7dbf40e2b724c27
#
_cell.length_a   1.000
_cell.length_b   1.000
_cell.length_c   1.000
_cell.angle_alpha   90.00
_cell.angle_beta   90.00
_cell.angle_gamma   90.00
#
_symmetry.space_group_name_H-M   'P 1'
#
loop_
_entity.id
_entity.type
_entity.pdbx_description
1 polymer ?
#
loop_
_entity_poly.entity_id
_entity_poly.type
_entity_poly.pdbx_seq_one_letter_code
_entity_poly.pdbx_strand_id
1 'polypeptide(L)'
;MKKITLATSVALLISASLAHADSTFADLNYQVKQGDTTDGIGIGIYQLKDQGTGYYLSGTIGLPPDGYSAYGYSYGSYTERARVPYIANVGATFAAVGPGSLVPFYKTIHSYVGIGYGTLEGVAKYSQSWYDLDSYTKNGVNLNGGFILGFESFGINLGVNSLSKSVYIGIGMITDKK
;
A
#
# COMPACT_ATOMS: atom_id res chain seq x y z
N MET A 1 -19.64 5.81 12.94
CA MET A 1 -19.91 4.38 13.16
C MET A 1 -19.77 3.50 11.90
N LYS A 2 -20.12 3.94 10.68
CA LYS A 2 -20.00 3.12 9.44
C LYS A 2 -18.55 2.72 9.04
N LYS A 3 -17.54 3.52 9.43
CA LYS A 3 -16.12 3.23 9.09
C LYS A 3 -15.53 2.06 9.91
N ILE A 4 -16.00 1.84 11.12
CA ILE A 4 -15.50 0.78 12.01
C ILE A 4 -16.01 -0.59 11.56
N THR A 5 -17.26 -0.67 11.08
CA THR A 5 -17.89 -1.93 10.64
C THR A 5 -17.19 -2.50 9.38
N LEU A 6 -16.76 -1.63 8.46
CA LEU A 6 -16.05 -2.06 7.26
C LEU A 6 -14.67 -2.65 7.60
N ALA A 7 -13.93 -1.99 8.49
CA ALA A 7 -12.61 -2.46 8.93
C ALA A 7 -12.69 -3.83 9.63
N THR A 8 -13.70 -4.03 10.46
CA THR A 8 -13.91 -5.30 11.19
C THR A 8 -14.30 -6.44 10.25
N SER A 9 -15.16 -6.18 9.26
CA SER A 9 -15.55 -7.20 8.28
C SER A 9 -14.38 -7.61 7.36
N VAL A 10 -13.53 -6.67 6.98
CA VAL A 10 -12.33 -6.93 6.18
C VAL A 10 -11.31 -7.72 7.00
N ALA A 11 -11.11 -7.40 8.28
CA ALA A 11 -10.21 -8.14 9.16
C ALA A 11 -10.67 -9.59 9.39
N LEU A 12 -11.98 -9.85 9.50
CA LEU A 12 -12.54 -11.20 9.64
C LEU A 12 -12.37 -12.04 8.37
N LEU A 13 -12.55 -11.45 7.19
CA LEU A 13 -12.32 -12.12 5.91
C LEU A 13 -10.84 -12.52 5.73
N ILE A 14 -9.92 -11.69 6.20
CA ILE A 14 -8.48 -11.96 6.12
C ILE A 14 -8.08 -13.08 7.07
N SER A 15 -8.59 -13.08 8.31
CA SER A 15 -8.23 -14.13 9.28
C SER A 15 -8.73 -15.51 8.86
N ALA A 16 -9.91 -15.61 8.23
CA ALA A 16 -10.42 -16.86 7.68
C ALA A 16 -9.61 -17.35 6.46
N SER A 17 -9.10 -16.42 5.66
CA SER A 17 -8.36 -16.76 4.45
C SER A 17 -6.90 -17.15 4.73
N LEU A 18 -6.27 -16.60 5.76
CA LEU A 18 -4.90 -16.97 6.20
C LEU A 18 -4.80 -18.44 6.62
N ALA A 19 -5.91 -19.10 6.97
CA ALA A 19 -5.92 -20.50 7.34
C ALA A 19 -5.53 -21.48 6.21
N HIS A 20 -5.54 -21.03 4.95
CA HIS A 20 -5.31 -21.88 3.76
C HIS A 20 -4.13 -21.41 2.90
N ALA A 21 -3.28 -20.53 3.41
CA ALA A 21 -2.04 -20.12 2.75
C ALA A 21 -0.95 -21.18 2.95
N ASP A 22 -0.10 -21.41 1.95
CA ASP A 22 1.11 -22.21 2.10
C ASP A 22 2.16 -21.43 2.88
N SER A 23 2.26 -20.12 2.60
CA SER A 23 3.01 -19.17 3.39
C SER A 23 2.33 -17.80 3.44
N THR A 24 2.72 -16.98 4.40
CA THR A 24 2.23 -15.59 4.55
C THR A 24 3.40 -14.64 4.51
N PHE A 25 3.29 -13.61 3.67
CA PHE A 25 4.23 -12.51 3.62
C PHE A 25 3.60 -11.27 4.25
N ALA A 26 4.28 -10.69 5.21
CA ALA A 26 3.89 -9.41 5.84
C ALA A 26 5.00 -8.40 5.63
N ASP A 27 4.68 -7.25 5.02
CA ASP A 27 5.65 -6.22 4.68
C ASP A 27 5.37 -4.86 5.34
N LEU A 28 6.45 -4.11 5.48
CA LEU A 28 6.46 -2.67 5.63
C LEU A 28 6.97 -2.08 4.32
N ASN A 29 6.25 -1.16 3.73
CA ASN A 29 6.61 -0.57 2.45
C ASN A 29 6.73 0.96 2.52
N TYR A 30 7.58 1.51 1.66
CA TYR A 30 7.77 2.93 1.45
C TYR A 30 7.29 3.29 0.04
N GLN A 31 6.36 4.21 -0.03
CA GLN A 31 5.83 4.77 -1.27
C GLN A 31 6.60 6.02 -1.63
N VAL A 32 7.21 6.01 -2.82
CA VAL A 32 7.95 7.15 -3.35
C VAL A 32 6.98 8.12 -4.01
N LYS A 33 7.07 9.39 -3.63
CA LYS A 33 6.27 10.46 -4.22
C LYS A 33 6.42 10.55 -5.73
N GLN A 34 5.32 10.85 -6.41
CA GLN A 34 5.32 11.19 -7.83
C GLN A 34 4.35 12.34 -8.10
N GLY A 35 4.80 13.28 -8.94
CA GLY A 35 4.00 14.46 -9.27
C GLY A 35 3.73 15.32 -8.05
N ASP A 36 2.46 15.51 -7.74
CA ASP A 36 1.96 16.32 -6.63
C ASP A 36 1.61 15.50 -5.38
N THR A 37 1.92 14.20 -5.34
CA THR A 37 1.72 13.39 -4.13
C THR A 37 2.95 13.46 -3.22
N THR A 38 2.73 13.26 -1.91
CA THR A 38 3.80 13.10 -0.93
C THR A 38 4.27 11.65 -0.88
N ASP A 39 5.38 11.44 -0.19
CA ASP A 39 5.83 10.09 0.19
C ASP A 39 4.81 9.43 1.13
N GLY A 40 4.89 8.12 1.30
CA GLY A 40 4.03 7.37 2.19
C GLY A 40 4.70 6.14 2.78
N ILE A 41 4.14 5.67 3.86
CA ILE A 41 4.48 4.37 4.46
C ILE A 41 3.25 3.47 4.41
N GLY A 42 3.46 2.18 4.25
CA GLY A 42 2.37 1.23 4.17
C GLY A 42 2.71 -0.11 4.79
N ILE A 43 1.67 -0.89 4.97
CA ILE A 43 1.77 -2.29 5.40
C ILE A 43 0.98 -3.15 4.43
N GLY A 44 1.44 -4.39 4.25
CA GLY A 44 0.73 -5.39 3.47
C GLY A 44 0.78 -6.75 4.13
N ILE A 45 -0.26 -7.55 3.90
CA ILE A 45 -0.32 -8.96 4.28
C ILE A 45 -0.80 -9.73 3.06
N TYR A 46 0.00 -10.68 2.62
CA TYR A 46 -0.20 -11.45 1.40
C TYR A 46 -0.17 -12.94 1.70
N GLN A 47 -1.18 -13.65 1.23
CA GLN A 47 -1.13 -15.10 1.17
C GLN A 47 -0.33 -15.52 -0.05
N LEU A 48 0.70 -16.30 0.16
CA LEU A 48 1.50 -16.87 -0.91
C LEU A 48 1.13 -18.35 -1.04
N LYS A 49 0.72 -18.75 -2.24
CA LYS A 49 0.43 -20.14 -2.57
C LYS A 49 1.35 -20.59 -3.67
N ASP A 50 1.91 -21.79 -3.52
CA ASP A 50 2.73 -22.42 -4.55
C ASP A 50 1.92 -22.78 -5.78
N GLN A 51 0.62 -23.06 -5.58
CA GLN A 51 -0.35 -23.32 -6.64
C GLN A 51 -1.67 -22.61 -6.35
N GLY A 52 -2.28 -22.08 -7.41
CA GLY A 52 -3.58 -21.39 -7.33
C GLY A 52 -3.47 -19.92 -6.94
N THR A 53 -4.52 -19.41 -6.31
CA THR A 53 -4.69 -18.00 -6.00
C THR A 53 -4.72 -17.78 -4.48
N GLY A 54 -3.87 -16.90 -4.00
CA GLY A 54 -3.96 -16.34 -2.65
C GLY A 54 -4.67 -14.97 -2.68
N TYR A 55 -4.77 -14.34 -1.52
CA TYR A 55 -5.38 -13.02 -1.36
C TYR A 55 -4.44 -12.11 -0.60
N TYR A 56 -4.65 -10.79 -0.72
CA TYR A 56 -3.89 -9.84 0.07
C TYR A 56 -4.74 -8.64 0.49
N LEU A 57 -4.25 -7.99 1.53
CA LEU A 57 -4.68 -6.67 1.97
C LEU A 57 -3.45 -5.79 2.14
N SER A 58 -3.52 -4.55 1.69
CA SER A 58 -2.50 -3.55 1.96
C SER A 58 -3.11 -2.18 2.22
N GLY A 59 -2.36 -1.34 2.93
CA GLY A 59 -2.74 0.04 3.18
C GLY A 59 -1.52 0.95 3.13
N THR A 60 -1.74 2.18 2.68
CA THR A 60 -0.72 3.25 2.63
C THR A 60 -1.25 4.49 3.32
N ILE A 61 -0.42 5.09 4.15
CA ILE A 61 -0.64 6.37 4.80
C ILE A 61 0.43 7.32 4.30
N GLY A 62 0.03 8.44 3.70
CA GLY A 62 0.94 9.47 3.25
C GLY A 62 1.64 10.18 4.41
N LEU A 63 2.86 10.58 4.17
CA LEU A 63 3.62 11.41 5.08
C LEU A 63 3.35 12.87 4.72
N PRO A 64 2.76 13.67 5.61
CA PRO A 64 2.55 15.06 5.35
C PRO A 64 3.89 15.80 5.15
N PRO A 65 3.92 16.88 4.37
CA PRO A 65 5.15 17.64 4.18
C PRO A 65 5.61 18.32 5.47
N ASP A 66 6.90 18.61 5.56
CA ASP A 66 7.50 19.29 6.70
C ASP A 66 6.81 20.65 6.96
N GLY A 67 6.49 20.92 8.22
CA GLY A 67 5.76 22.13 8.62
C GLY A 67 4.24 22.02 8.40
N TYR A 68 3.70 20.84 8.25
CA TYR A 68 2.25 20.61 8.19
C TYR A 68 1.58 20.92 9.54
N SER A 69 0.46 21.64 9.48
CA SER A 69 -0.39 21.96 10.61
C SER A 69 -1.84 21.55 10.31
N ALA A 70 -2.35 20.59 11.05
CA ALA A 70 -3.75 20.15 10.93
C ALA A 70 -4.76 21.19 11.40
N TYR A 71 -4.31 22.27 12.06
CA TYR A 71 -5.16 23.30 12.60
C TYR A 71 -4.68 24.68 12.14
N GLY A 72 -5.53 25.38 11.42
CA GLY A 72 -5.28 26.76 11.02
C GLY A 72 -6.01 27.12 9.75
N TYR A 73 -6.45 28.36 9.68
CA TYR A 73 -6.94 28.96 8.43
C TYR A 73 -5.88 29.91 7.92
N SER A 74 -5.49 29.76 6.68
CA SER A 74 -4.63 30.72 6.03
C SER A 74 -5.43 31.59 5.07
N TYR A 75 -5.20 32.89 5.13
CA TYR A 75 -5.73 33.86 4.18
C TYR A 75 -4.60 34.25 3.22
N GLY A 76 -4.86 34.18 1.93
CA GLY A 76 -3.91 34.60 0.91
C GLY A 76 -3.65 33.57 -0.17
N SER A 77 -2.68 33.87 -1.02
CA SER A 77 -2.27 32.93 -2.09
C SER A 77 -1.30 31.90 -1.55
N TYR A 78 -1.52 30.65 -1.91
CA TYR A 78 -0.57 29.56 -1.62
C TYR A 78 0.55 29.53 -2.66
N THR A 79 1.75 29.10 -2.25
CA THR A 79 2.93 28.97 -3.12
C THR A 79 3.10 27.58 -3.71
N GLU A 80 2.68 26.57 -2.97
CA GLU A 80 2.83 25.15 -3.36
C GLU A 80 1.57 24.37 -2.98
N ARG A 81 1.34 23.25 -3.67
CA ARG A 81 0.28 22.27 -3.36
C ARG A 81 0.84 20.88 -3.40
N ALA A 82 0.31 20.01 -2.54
CA ALA A 82 0.59 18.58 -2.54
C ALA A 82 -0.64 17.77 -2.18
N ARG A 83 -0.57 16.46 -2.33
CA ARG A 83 -1.59 15.49 -1.92
C ARG A 83 -0.98 14.41 -1.06
N VAL A 84 -1.56 14.21 0.10
CA VAL A 84 -1.18 13.18 1.06
C VAL A 84 -2.04 11.93 0.79
N PRO A 85 -1.47 10.79 0.39
CA PRO A 85 -2.25 9.61 0.02
C PRO A 85 -2.67 8.79 1.25
N TYR A 86 -3.94 8.36 1.27
CA TYR A 86 -4.51 7.38 2.19
C TYR A 86 -5.23 6.33 1.35
N ILE A 87 -4.65 5.13 1.19
CA ILE A 87 -5.13 4.12 0.25
C ILE A 87 -5.24 2.79 0.97
N ALA A 88 -6.35 2.08 0.75
CA ALA A 88 -6.52 0.68 1.15
C ALA A 88 -6.82 -0.19 -0.07
N ASN A 89 -6.20 -1.34 -0.17
CA ASN A 89 -6.31 -2.26 -1.30
C ASN A 89 -6.59 -3.68 -0.84
N VAL A 90 -7.33 -4.40 -1.66
CA VAL A 90 -7.54 -5.84 -1.58
C VAL A 90 -7.32 -6.46 -2.95
N GLY A 91 -6.88 -7.69 -3.00
CA GLY A 91 -6.66 -8.35 -4.29
C GLY A 91 -6.20 -9.79 -4.19
N ALA A 92 -5.69 -10.28 -5.30
CA ALA A 92 -5.24 -11.65 -5.44
C ALA A 92 -3.73 -11.71 -5.67
N THR A 93 -3.10 -12.79 -5.17
CA THR A 93 -1.71 -13.16 -5.41
C THR A 93 -1.66 -14.41 -6.26
N PHE A 94 -0.64 -14.52 -7.10
CA PHE A 94 -0.43 -15.64 -8.01
C PHE A 94 1.03 -16.03 -7.98
N ALA A 95 1.32 -17.33 -7.92
CA ALA A 95 2.67 -17.83 -8.12
C ALA A 95 3.11 -17.53 -9.56
N ALA A 96 4.14 -16.74 -9.73
CA ALA A 96 4.70 -16.43 -11.04
C ALA A 96 5.80 -17.43 -11.42
N VAL A 97 6.60 -17.85 -10.42
CA VAL A 97 7.68 -18.85 -10.59
C VAL A 97 7.77 -19.64 -9.29
N GLY A 98 7.62 -20.95 -9.40
CA GLY A 98 7.69 -21.88 -8.27
C GLY A 98 9.13 -22.18 -7.81
N PRO A 99 9.27 -22.85 -6.66
CA PRO A 99 10.57 -23.24 -6.12
C PRO A 99 11.32 -24.13 -7.10
N GLY A 100 12.59 -23.81 -7.36
CA GLY A 100 13.49 -24.60 -8.21
C GLY A 100 13.74 -24.07 -9.62
N SER A 101 13.17 -22.94 -10.03
CA SER A 101 13.42 -22.36 -11.34
C SER A 101 14.51 -21.30 -11.31
N LEU A 102 15.56 -21.59 -12.07
CA LEU A 102 16.53 -20.70 -12.73
C LEU A 102 17.35 -19.66 -11.93
N VAL A 103 17.00 -19.30 -10.69
CA VAL A 103 17.80 -18.32 -9.94
C VAL A 103 18.11 -18.87 -8.54
N PRO A 104 19.38 -19.13 -8.24
CA PRO A 104 19.77 -19.80 -6.98
C PRO A 104 19.50 -18.99 -5.72
N PHE A 105 19.08 -17.73 -5.84
CA PHE A 105 18.88 -16.81 -4.73
C PHE A 105 17.39 -16.58 -4.37
N TYR A 106 16.45 -16.91 -5.25
CA TYR A 106 15.01 -16.72 -5.00
C TYR A 106 14.34 -18.08 -4.79
N LYS A 107 13.58 -18.20 -3.71
CA LYS A 107 12.72 -19.38 -3.53
C LYS A 107 11.45 -19.29 -4.34
N THR A 108 10.82 -18.13 -4.36
CA THR A 108 9.55 -17.93 -5.06
C THR A 108 9.42 -16.50 -5.58
N ILE A 109 8.68 -16.36 -6.68
CA ILE A 109 8.23 -15.05 -7.19
C ILE A 109 6.72 -15.12 -7.29
N HIS A 110 6.06 -14.18 -6.62
CA HIS A 110 4.61 -14.01 -6.70
C HIS A 110 4.28 -12.68 -7.34
N SER A 111 3.30 -12.67 -8.22
CA SER A 111 2.66 -11.43 -8.71
C SER A 111 1.39 -11.19 -7.92
N TYR A 112 0.94 -9.94 -7.87
CA TYR A 112 -0.35 -9.60 -7.32
C TYR A 112 -1.01 -8.47 -8.09
N VAL A 113 -2.33 -8.46 -8.06
CA VAL A 113 -3.15 -7.38 -8.62
C VAL A 113 -4.38 -7.19 -7.73
N GLY A 114 -4.81 -5.95 -7.61
CA GLY A 114 -5.96 -5.64 -6.79
C GLY A 114 -6.59 -4.30 -7.08
N ILE A 115 -7.66 -4.08 -6.35
CA ILE A 115 -8.44 -2.85 -6.37
C ILE A 115 -8.54 -2.29 -4.96
N GLY A 116 -8.56 -0.99 -4.88
CA GLY A 116 -8.70 -0.28 -3.62
C GLY A 116 -9.50 0.99 -3.76
N TYR A 117 -9.61 1.67 -2.65
CA TYR A 117 -10.17 3.00 -2.57
C TYR A 117 -9.27 3.87 -1.70
N GLY A 118 -9.13 5.12 -2.08
CA GLY A 118 -8.30 6.05 -1.33
C GLY A 118 -8.74 7.48 -1.44
N THR A 119 -8.14 8.26 -0.55
CA THR A 119 -8.20 9.72 -0.51
C THR A 119 -6.79 10.26 -0.73
N LEU A 120 -6.65 11.19 -1.64
CA LEU A 120 -5.48 12.04 -1.79
C LEU A 120 -5.84 13.39 -1.16
N GLU A 121 -5.50 13.55 0.11
CA GLU A 121 -5.85 14.75 0.89
C GLU A 121 -5.03 15.94 0.41
N GLY A 122 -5.71 17.00 -0.01
CA GLY A 122 -5.09 18.21 -0.53
C GLY A 122 -4.48 19.04 0.59
N VAL A 123 -3.23 19.46 0.41
CA VAL A 123 -2.54 20.40 1.30
C VAL A 123 -1.90 21.52 0.49
N ALA A 124 -1.85 22.71 1.05
CA ALA A 124 -1.26 23.88 0.43
C ALA A 124 -0.31 24.61 1.37
N LYS A 125 0.77 25.13 0.83
CA LYS A 125 1.78 25.87 1.58
C LYS A 125 1.50 27.36 1.53
N TYR A 126 1.37 27.94 2.71
CA TYR A 126 1.21 29.38 2.92
C TYR A 126 2.40 29.85 3.75
N SER A 127 3.23 30.72 3.20
CA SER A 127 4.48 31.13 3.84
C SER A 127 5.40 29.95 4.12
N GLN A 128 5.52 29.51 5.36
CA GLN A 128 6.40 28.41 5.77
C GLN A 128 5.66 27.17 6.27
N SER A 129 4.33 27.21 6.34
CA SER A 129 3.51 26.12 6.88
C SER A 129 2.53 25.56 5.86
N TRP A 130 2.24 24.27 5.98
CA TRP A 130 1.26 23.56 5.16
C TRP A 130 -0.04 23.40 5.92
N TYR A 131 -1.16 23.61 5.23
CA TYR A 131 -2.51 23.51 5.77
C TYR A 131 -3.40 22.72 4.81
N ASP A 132 -4.48 22.16 5.33
CA ASP A 132 -5.46 21.44 4.54
C ASP A 132 -6.09 22.34 3.46
N LEU A 133 -6.27 21.76 2.29
CA LEU A 133 -6.92 22.37 1.13
C LEU A 133 -7.97 21.41 0.56
N ASP A 134 -9.16 21.42 1.13
CA ASP A 134 -10.25 20.52 0.75
C ASP A 134 -10.58 20.57 -0.74
N SER A 135 -10.51 21.74 -1.35
CA SER A 135 -10.76 21.94 -2.78
C SER A 135 -9.74 21.22 -3.68
N TYR A 136 -8.61 20.74 -3.12
CA TYR A 136 -7.58 19.99 -3.83
C TYR A 136 -7.59 18.50 -3.48
N THR A 137 -8.42 18.09 -2.54
CA THR A 137 -8.61 16.69 -2.16
C THR A 137 -9.28 15.90 -3.28
N LYS A 138 -8.78 14.69 -3.52
CA LYS A 138 -9.32 13.77 -4.54
C LYS A 138 -9.56 12.40 -3.92
N ASN A 139 -10.77 11.90 -4.11
CA ASN A 139 -11.13 10.53 -3.78
C ASN A 139 -11.23 9.68 -5.04
N GLY A 140 -10.93 8.40 -4.95
CA GLY A 140 -11.08 7.55 -6.11
C GLY A 140 -10.72 6.09 -5.89
N VAL A 141 -11.00 5.33 -6.93
CA VAL A 141 -10.58 3.93 -7.03
C VAL A 141 -9.09 3.88 -7.31
N ASN A 142 -8.40 2.98 -6.62
CA ASN A 142 -7.01 2.65 -6.86
C ASN A 142 -6.92 1.26 -7.50
N LEU A 143 -6.17 1.15 -8.59
CA LEU A 143 -5.69 -0.13 -9.10
C LEU A 143 -4.25 -0.27 -8.65
N ASN A 144 -3.91 -1.41 -8.12
CA ASN A 144 -2.55 -1.68 -7.69
C ASN A 144 -2.10 -3.06 -8.12
N GLY A 145 -0.79 -3.24 -8.20
CA GLY A 145 -0.19 -4.51 -8.57
C GLY A 145 1.31 -4.47 -8.42
N GLY A 146 1.93 -5.65 -8.43
CA GLY A 146 3.36 -5.76 -8.25
C GLY A 146 3.86 -7.19 -8.15
N PHE A 147 5.06 -7.30 -7.59
CA PHE A 147 5.77 -8.57 -7.42
C PHE A 147 6.35 -8.68 -6.01
N ILE A 148 6.31 -9.89 -5.47
CA ILE A 148 6.96 -10.27 -4.24
C ILE A 148 8.07 -11.25 -4.60
N LEU A 149 9.30 -10.89 -4.26
CA LEU A 149 10.48 -11.74 -4.39
C LEU A 149 10.72 -12.40 -3.05
N GLY A 150 10.43 -13.69 -2.94
CA GLY A 150 10.56 -14.46 -1.71
C GLY A 150 11.94 -15.10 -1.58
N PHE A 151 12.58 -14.87 -0.45
CA PHE A 151 13.76 -15.55 0.04
C PHE A 151 13.35 -16.53 1.15
N GLU A 152 14.28 -17.11 1.89
CA GLU A 152 13.90 -18.14 2.90
C GLU A 152 12.87 -17.66 3.94
N SER A 153 13.20 -16.58 4.64
CA SER A 153 12.37 -16.05 5.73
C SER A 153 12.00 -14.58 5.54
N PHE A 154 12.44 -13.96 4.44
CA PHE A 154 12.11 -12.58 4.13
C PHE A 154 11.75 -12.42 2.66
N GLY A 155 11.16 -11.30 2.32
CA GLY A 155 10.82 -10.97 0.94
C GLY A 155 10.94 -9.47 0.66
N ILE A 156 10.99 -9.16 -0.62
CA ILE A 156 10.96 -7.79 -1.14
C ILE A 156 9.70 -7.64 -1.97
N ASN A 157 8.94 -6.59 -1.70
CA ASN A 157 7.75 -6.22 -2.43
C ASN A 157 8.03 -4.99 -3.30
N LEU A 158 7.69 -5.07 -4.58
CA LEU A 158 7.76 -3.96 -5.52
C LEU A 158 6.39 -3.78 -6.16
N GLY A 159 5.83 -2.58 -6.09
CA GLY A 159 4.50 -2.37 -6.61
C GLY A 159 4.20 -0.94 -7.01
N VAL A 160 3.01 -0.77 -7.57
CA VAL A 160 2.50 0.50 -8.08
C VAL A 160 1.07 0.75 -7.62
N ASN A 161 0.73 2.02 -7.41
CA ASN A 161 -0.62 2.50 -7.13
C ASN A 161 -1.05 3.50 -8.22
N SER A 162 -2.19 3.27 -8.83
CA SER A 162 -2.70 4.12 -9.93
C SER A 162 -3.25 5.46 -9.44
N LEU A 163 -3.93 5.48 -8.28
CA LEU A 163 -4.56 6.70 -7.74
C LEU A 163 -3.52 7.75 -7.39
N SER A 164 -2.47 7.37 -6.66
CA SER A 164 -1.35 8.24 -6.30
C SER A 164 -0.26 8.30 -7.38
N LYS A 165 -0.38 7.49 -8.43
CA LYS A 165 0.65 7.33 -9.49
C LYS A 165 2.03 7.02 -8.94
N SER A 166 2.11 6.26 -7.86
CA SER A 166 3.34 6.02 -7.10
C SER A 166 3.86 4.60 -7.28
N VAL A 167 5.15 4.48 -7.06
CA VAL A 167 5.85 3.20 -6.92
C VAL A 167 6.13 3.00 -5.43
N TYR A 168 6.07 1.78 -4.94
CA TYR A 168 6.48 1.46 -3.59
C TYR A 168 7.42 0.26 -3.56
N ILE A 169 8.28 0.26 -2.56
CA ILE A 169 9.18 -0.82 -2.23
C ILE A 169 8.95 -1.22 -0.78
N GLY A 170 8.82 -2.51 -0.53
CA GLY A 170 8.62 -3.07 0.80
C GLY A 170 9.63 -4.17 1.11
N ILE A 171 9.87 -4.35 2.39
CA ILE A 171 10.60 -5.50 2.94
C ILE A 171 9.75 -6.13 4.03
N GLY A 172 9.73 -7.44 4.10
CA GLY A 172 8.89 -8.14 5.05
C GLY A 172 9.36 -9.55 5.37
N MET A 173 8.62 -10.19 6.24
CA MET A 173 8.87 -11.56 6.68
C MET A 173 7.93 -12.54 5.98
N ILE A 174 8.47 -13.69 5.61
CA ILE A 174 7.71 -14.84 5.12
C ILE A 174 7.61 -15.85 6.24
N THR A 175 6.39 -16.25 6.56
CA THR A 175 6.11 -17.29 7.55
C THR A 175 5.49 -18.48 6.84
N ASP A 176 6.22 -19.59 6.82
CA ASP A 176 5.72 -20.84 6.27
C ASP A 176 4.74 -21.51 7.27
N LYS A 177 3.68 -22.07 6.74
CA LYS A 177 2.81 -22.92 7.53
C LYS A 177 3.46 -24.30 7.64
N LYS A 178 3.85 -24.67 8.84
CA LYS A 178 4.32 -26.04 9.16
C LYS A 178 3.17 -27.02 9.16
#